data_8bcb5c05d6e751e8605dbbfc8aaeba92
#
_entry.id   8bcb5c05d6e751e8605dbbfc8aaeba92
#
_cell.length_a   1.000
_cell.length_b   1.000
_cell.length_c   1.000
_cell.angle_alpha   90.00
_cell.angle_beta   90.00
_cell.angle_gamma   90.00
#
_symmetry.space_group_name_H-M   'P 1'
#
loop_
_entity.id
_entity.type
_entity.pdbx_description
1 polymer ?
#
loop_
_entity_poly.entity_id
_entity_poly.type
_entity_poly.pdbx_seq_one_letter_code
_entity_poly.pdbx_strand_id
1 'polypeptide(L)'
;ISKTKAPLKKQKITSKPWNIIAHIVAYALFTVFLLPLVFIILYSFTDPVAIQTGHLSLSNFTLENYYQFFSNSVAFSPFLVSFIYAILAATTATVLAVVFARVVRKHKSRFDFLFEYGALLPWLLPSTLLAISLLFTFNQPQPLVLNKILVGTFVMLLIAYIIVKIPFSYQI
;
A
#
# COMPACT_ATOMS: atom_id res chain seq x y z
N ILE A 1 -13.92 -16.78 29.02
CA ILE A 1 -15.34 -16.72 28.58
C ILE A 1 -15.31 -16.18 27.16
N SER A 2 -15.42 -17.10 26.18
CA SER A 2 -15.50 -16.77 24.75
C SER A 2 -16.85 -16.08 24.50
N LYS A 3 -16.84 -14.77 24.27
CA LYS A 3 -18.01 -14.08 23.74
C LYS A 3 -18.14 -14.47 22.27
N THR A 4 -19.03 -15.42 22.00
CA THR A 4 -19.48 -15.76 20.64
C THR A 4 -20.01 -14.48 20.01
N LYS A 5 -19.26 -13.93 19.04
CA LYS A 5 -19.74 -12.79 18.25
C LYS A 5 -21.00 -13.25 17.51
N ALA A 6 -22.14 -12.66 17.87
CA ALA A 6 -23.38 -12.91 17.14
C ALA A 6 -23.14 -12.65 15.65
N PRO A 7 -23.60 -13.54 14.76
CA PRO A 7 -23.43 -13.35 13.33
C PRO A 7 -24.10 -12.03 12.92
N LEU A 8 -23.35 -11.18 12.21
CA LEU A 8 -23.88 -9.92 11.67
C LEU A 8 -25.08 -10.23 10.80
N LYS A 9 -26.27 -9.88 11.28
CA LYS A 9 -27.52 -10.07 10.55
C LYS A 9 -27.48 -9.17 9.32
N LYS A 10 -27.46 -9.77 8.11
CA LYS A 10 -27.52 -9.01 6.86
C LYS A 10 -28.81 -8.18 6.85
N GLN A 11 -28.70 -6.88 6.97
CA GLN A 11 -29.83 -5.97 6.81
C GLN A 11 -30.15 -5.88 5.32
N LYS A 12 -31.33 -6.36 4.94
CA LYS A 12 -31.87 -6.19 3.58
C LYS A 12 -32.60 -4.86 3.51
N ILE A 13 -32.33 -4.09 2.47
CA ILE A 13 -33.14 -2.92 2.12
C ILE A 13 -34.51 -3.45 1.70
N THR A 14 -35.52 -3.26 2.55
CA THR A 14 -36.84 -3.90 2.40
C THR A 14 -37.73 -3.20 1.36
N SER A 15 -37.52 -1.90 1.10
CA SER A 15 -38.28 -1.15 0.13
C SER A 15 -37.68 -1.23 -1.27
N LYS A 16 -38.46 -1.66 -2.25
CA LYS A 16 -38.08 -1.81 -3.65
C LYS A 16 -37.43 -0.51 -4.25
N PRO A 17 -38.01 0.70 -4.08
CA PRO A 17 -37.43 1.90 -4.68
C PRO A 17 -36.05 2.23 -4.12
N TRP A 18 -35.83 2.13 -2.81
CA TRP A 18 -34.54 2.36 -2.20
C TRP A 18 -33.46 1.36 -2.62
N ASN A 19 -33.87 0.12 -2.86
CA ASN A 19 -32.97 -0.91 -3.37
C ASN A 19 -32.50 -0.58 -4.81
N ILE A 20 -33.41 -0.11 -5.67
CA ILE A 20 -33.08 0.31 -7.04
C ILE A 20 -32.10 1.51 -7.01
N ILE A 21 -32.43 2.53 -6.22
CA ILE A 21 -31.56 3.72 -6.08
C ILE A 21 -30.17 3.31 -5.58
N ALA A 22 -30.08 2.45 -4.57
CA ALA A 22 -28.81 1.98 -4.04
C ALA A 22 -27.98 1.24 -5.09
N HIS A 23 -28.59 0.43 -5.95
CA HIS A 23 -27.91 -0.24 -7.05
C HIS A 23 -27.43 0.75 -8.12
N ILE A 24 -28.26 1.73 -8.51
CA ILE A 24 -27.88 2.76 -9.47
C ILE A 24 -26.64 3.52 -8.95
N VAL A 25 -26.69 3.97 -7.69
CA VAL A 25 -25.54 4.68 -7.08
C VAL A 25 -24.31 3.79 -7.01
N ALA A 26 -24.46 2.52 -6.61
CA ALA A 26 -23.35 1.58 -6.55
C ALA A 26 -22.71 1.34 -7.92
N TYR A 27 -23.53 1.15 -8.98
CA TYR A 27 -22.99 0.98 -10.35
C TYR A 27 -22.37 2.26 -10.89
N ALA A 28 -22.95 3.43 -10.60
CA ALA A 28 -22.37 4.70 -11.00
C ALA A 28 -21.00 4.91 -10.37
N LEU A 29 -20.87 4.68 -9.05
CA LEU A 29 -19.59 4.75 -8.35
C LEU A 29 -18.60 3.72 -8.89
N PHE A 30 -19.04 2.47 -9.11
CA PHE A 30 -18.20 1.43 -9.71
C PHE A 30 -17.64 1.87 -11.06
N THR A 31 -18.49 2.43 -11.93
CA THR A 31 -18.07 2.93 -13.25
C THR A 31 -17.05 4.06 -13.13
N VAL A 32 -17.28 5.03 -12.24
CA VAL A 32 -16.34 6.13 -11.99
C VAL A 32 -14.99 5.63 -11.51
N PHE A 33 -14.96 4.63 -10.61
CA PHE A 33 -13.70 4.06 -10.12
C PHE A 33 -13.03 3.13 -11.15
N LEU A 34 -13.82 2.44 -11.98
CA LEU A 34 -13.28 1.55 -13.00
C LEU A 34 -12.70 2.31 -14.20
N LEU A 35 -13.27 3.46 -14.56
CA LEU A 35 -12.90 4.24 -15.73
C LEU A 35 -11.40 4.60 -15.77
N PRO A 36 -10.74 5.11 -14.71
CA PRO A 36 -9.30 5.34 -14.74
C PRO A 36 -8.48 4.07 -14.99
N LEU A 37 -8.89 2.92 -14.45
CA LEU A 37 -8.20 1.65 -14.68
C LEU A 37 -8.29 1.21 -16.12
N VAL A 38 -9.47 1.38 -16.76
CA VAL A 38 -9.67 1.09 -18.18
C VAL A 38 -8.79 2.01 -19.02
N PHE A 39 -8.73 3.30 -18.70
CA PHE A 39 -7.86 4.24 -19.43
C PHE A 39 -6.37 3.92 -19.27
N ILE A 40 -5.91 3.53 -18.08
CA ILE A 40 -4.52 3.10 -17.88
C ILE A 40 -4.20 1.91 -18.81
N ILE A 41 -5.08 0.93 -18.87
CA ILE A 41 -4.90 -0.23 -19.76
C ILE A 41 -4.90 0.21 -21.24
N LEU A 42 -5.86 1.01 -21.66
CA LEU A 42 -5.93 1.50 -23.04
C LEU A 42 -4.68 2.32 -23.42
N TYR A 43 -4.28 3.25 -22.59
CA TYR A 43 -3.10 4.09 -22.84
C TYR A 43 -1.79 3.31 -22.82
N SER A 44 -1.72 2.20 -22.10
CA SER A 44 -0.52 1.36 -22.13
C SER A 44 -0.26 0.72 -23.51
N PHE A 45 -1.32 0.56 -24.30
CA PHE A 45 -1.24 0.07 -25.68
C PHE A 45 -1.29 1.18 -26.73
N THR A 46 -1.34 2.44 -26.35
CA THR A 46 -1.51 3.56 -27.29
C THR A 46 -0.18 4.28 -27.52
N ASP A 47 0.07 4.71 -28.75
CA ASP A 47 1.23 5.53 -29.08
C ASP A 47 1.26 6.82 -28.24
N PRO A 48 2.41 7.19 -27.65
CA PRO A 48 2.55 8.38 -26.81
C PRO A 48 2.13 9.69 -27.50
N VAL A 49 2.35 9.81 -28.81
CA VAL A 49 1.95 11.00 -29.59
C VAL A 49 0.42 11.08 -29.70
N ALA A 50 -0.24 9.95 -29.90
CA ALA A 50 -1.69 9.89 -29.96
C ALA A 50 -2.35 10.26 -28.61
N ILE A 51 -1.71 9.89 -27.49
CA ILE A 51 -2.18 10.29 -26.14
C ILE A 51 -2.05 11.79 -25.97
N GLN A 52 -0.91 12.38 -26.34
CA GLN A 52 -0.66 13.82 -26.19
C GLN A 52 -1.56 14.68 -27.08
N THR A 53 -1.87 14.21 -28.28
CA THR A 53 -2.71 14.94 -29.22
C THR A 53 -4.21 14.70 -29.00
N GLY A 54 -4.58 13.74 -28.15
CA GLY A 54 -5.97 13.38 -27.89
C GLY A 54 -6.65 12.64 -29.04
N HIS A 55 -5.91 12.23 -30.08
CA HIS A 55 -6.43 11.52 -31.24
C HIS A 55 -6.29 10.00 -31.05
N LEU A 56 -7.25 9.42 -30.33
CA LEU A 56 -7.32 7.97 -30.14
C LEU A 56 -8.02 7.32 -31.35
N SER A 57 -7.28 6.54 -32.11
CA SER A 57 -7.82 5.69 -33.20
C SER A 57 -7.29 4.25 -33.03
N LEU A 58 -8.00 3.30 -33.63
CA LEU A 58 -7.58 1.89 -33.58
C LEU A 58 -6.20 1.66 -34.24
N SER A 59 -5.81 2.53 -35.16
CA SER A 59 -4.50 2.48 -35.82
C SER A 59 -3.33 2.88 -34.91
N ASN A 60 -3.61 3.53 -33.77
CA ASN A 60 -2.60 4.02 -32.82
C ASN A 60 -2.30 3.02 -31.73
N PHE A 61 -2.90 1.83 -31.75
CA PHE A 61 -2.59 0.79 -30.80
C PHE A 61 -1.28 0.09 -31.18
N THR A 62 -0.36 0.01 -30.21
CA THR A 62 0.97 -0.54 -30.37
C THR A 62 1.44 -1.27 -29.12
N LEU A 63 2.34 -2.23 -29.26
CA LEU A 63 3.07 -2.88 -28.16
C LEU A 63 4.43 -2.22 -27.90
N GLU A 64 4.76 -1.16 -28.64
CA GLU A 64 6.06 -0.48 -28.55
C GLU A 64 6.39 0.02 -27.14
N ASN A 65 5.39 0.50 -26.39
CA ASN A 65 5.57 0.93 -25.01
C ASN A 65 6.10 -0.19 -24.11
N TYR A 66 5.59 -1.42 -24.30
CA TYR A 66 6.06 -2.59 -23.55
C TYR A 66 7.46 -3.01 -24.00
N TYR A 67 7.70 -3.00 -25.32
CA TYR A 67 9.04 -3.30 -25.86
C TYR A 67 10.08 -2.33 -25.31
N GLN A 68 9.82 -1.03 -25.35
CA GLN A 68 10.70 0.00 -24.82
C GLN A 68 10.89 -0.14 -23.30
N PHE A 69 9.83 -0.45 -22.55
CA PHE A 69 9.91 -0.66 -21.13
C PHE A 69 10.86 -1.80 -20.75
N PHE A 70 10.73 -2.95 -21.41
CA PHE A 70 11.56 -4.13 -21.10
C PHE A 70 12.98 -4.04 -21.69
N SER A 71 13.15 -3.33 -22.81
CA SER A 71 14.44 -3.17 -23.48
C SER A 71 15.31 -2.07 -22.87
N ASN A 72 14.68 -1.07 -22.22
CA ASN A 72 15.39 0.06 -21.64
C ASN A 72 15.64 -0.18 -20.15
N SER A 73 16.91 -0.38 -19.80
CA SER A 73 17.31 -0.59 -18.39
C SER A 73 16.95 0.58 -17.48
N VAL A 74 16.92 1.82 -18.00
CA VAL A 74 16.55 3.01 -17.21
C VAL A 74 15.06 2.99 -16.87
N ALA A 75 14.22 2.51 -17.77
CA ALA A 75 12.77 2.37 -17.54
C ALA A 75 12.44 1.17 -16.63
N PHE A 76 13.13 0.05 -16.83
CA PHE A 76 12.85 -1.20 -16.13
C PHE A 76 13.44 -1.27 -14.72
N SER A 77 14.60 -0.61 -14.49
CA SER A 77 15.30 -0.63 -13.20
C SER A 77 14.43 -0.16 -12.01
N PRO A 78 13.69 0.97 -12.08
CA PRO A 78 12.82 1.40 -10.99
C PRO A 78 11.72 0.38 -10.65
N PHE A 79 11.21 -0.33 -11.66
CA PHE A 79 10.23 -1.39 -11.45
C PHE A 79 10.82 -2.57 -10.65
N LEU A 80 12.00 -3.05 -11.04
CA LEU A 80 12.71 -4.11 -10.32
C LEU A 80 13.04 -3.69 -8.88
N VAL A 81 13.53 -2.47 -8.71
CA VAL A 81 13.84 -1.93 -7.38
C VAL A 81 12.60 -1.92 -6.51
N SER A 82 11.47 -1.40 -7.02
CA SER A 82 10.20 -1.37 -6.29
C SER A 82 9.71 -2.77 -5.93
N PHE A 83 9.87 -3.73 -6.83
CA PHE A 83 9.47 -5.13 -6.61
C PHE A 83 10.32 -5.79 -5.50
N ILE A 84 11.64 -5.58 -5.52
CA ILE A 84 12.55 -6.07 -4.48
C ILE A 84 12.19 -5.45 -3.12
N TYR A 85 11.98 -4.13 -3.08
CA TYR A 85 11.57 -3.45 -1.85
C TYR A 85 10.26 -4.00 -1.30
N ALA A 86 9.27 -4.22 -2.16
CA ALA A 86 7.98 -4.75 -1.74
C ALA A 86 8.11 -6.15 -1.08
N ILE A 87 8.91 -7.04 -1.67
CA ILE A 87 9.17 -8.37 -1.12
C ILE A 87 9.90 -8.28 0.22
N LEU A 88 10.98 -7.49 0.30
CA LEU A 88 11.76 -7.34 1.52
C LEU A 88 10.95 -6.70 2.64
N ALA A 89 10.17 -5.65 2.34
CA ALA A 89 9.32 -5.00 3.32
C ALA A 89 8.19 -5.92 3.81
N ALA A 90 7.52 -6.63 2.90
CA ALA A 90 6.43 -7.54 3.26
C ALA A 90 6.92 -8.71 4.13
N THR A 91 8.03 -9.36 3.75
CA THR A 91 8.62 -10.45 4.53
C THR A 91 9.06 -9.96 5.91
N THR A 92 9.79 -8.86 5.98
CA THR A 92 10.29 -8.34 7.25
C THR A 92 9.13 -7.89 8.16
N ALA A 93 8.14 -7.16 7.63
CA ALA A 93 6.98 -6.73 8.39
C ALA A 93 6.17 -7.93 8.93
N THR A 94 5.98 -8.96 8.12
CA THR A 94 5.26 -10.18 8.53
C THR A 94 6.01 -10.93 9.63
N VAL A 95 7.33 -11.12 9.48
CA VAL A 95 8.15 -11.77 10.51
C VAL A 95 8.10 -10.99 11.83
N LEU A 96 8.24 -9.65 11.78
CA LEU A 96 8.15 -8.81 12.97
C LEU A 96 6.76 -8.88 13.60
N ALA A 97 5.69 -8.83 12.82
CA ALA A 97 4.33 -8.96 13.34
C ALA A 97 4.09 -10.30 14.03
N VAL A 98 4.58 -11.41 13.46
CA VAL A 98 4.49 -12.73 14.10
C VAL A 98 5.31 -12.79 15.40
N VAL A 99 6.51 -12.22 15.43
CA VAL A 99 7.34 -12.14 16.63
C VAL A 99 6.63 -11.34 17.71
N PHE A 100 6.11 -10.14 17.40
CA PHE A 100 5.37 -9.31 18.34
C PHE A 100 4.13 -10.03 18.88
N ALA A 101 3.34 -10.64 17.99
CA ALA A 101 2.15 -11.39 18.41
C ALA A 101 2.50 -12.58 19.34
N ARG A 102 3.62 -13.27 19.11
CA ARG A 102 4.09 -14.35 19.99
C ARG A 102 4.57 -13.84 21.34
N VAL A 103 5.32 -12.74 21.36
CA VAL A 103 5.82 -12.13 22.59
C VAL A 103 4.65 -11.68 23.47
N VAL A 104 3.70 -10.95 22.91
CA VAL A 104 2.51 -10.46 23.62
C VAL A 104 1.69 -11.63 24.17
N ARG A 105 1.48 -12.71 23.40
CA ARG A 105 0.70 -13.88 23.87
C ARG A 105 1.39 -14.68 24.98
N LYS A 106 2.73 -14.77 24.94
CA LYS A 106 3.49 -15.63 25.86
C LYS A 106 3.72 -15.01 27.24
N HIS A 107 3.95 -13.71 27.30
CA HIS A 107 4.46 -13.09 28.53
C HIS A 107 3.40 -12.44 29.41
N LYS A 108 2.20 -12.11 28.93
CA LYS A 108 1.11 -11.47 29.69
C LYS A 108 1.62 -10.41 30.70
N SER A 109 2.56 -9.60 30.25
CA SER A 109 3.21 -8.57 31.05
C SER A 109 2.42 -7.28 31.03
N ARG A 110 2.61 -6.41 32.05
CA ARG A 110 2.08 -5.04 32.04
C ARG A 110 2.58 -4.21 30.85
N PHE A 111 3.63 -4.65 30.16
CA PHE A 111 4.20 -3.99 28.99
C PHE A 111 3.60 -4.47 27.66
N ASP A 112 2.75 -5.49 27.66
CA ASP A 112 2.13 -6.02 26.44
C ASP A 112 1.38 -4.95 25.66
N PHE A 113 0.73 -4.02 26.37
CA PHE A 113 0.03 -2.89 25.76
C PHE A 113 0.97 -1.96 24.97
N LEU A 114 2.23 -1.79 25.41
CA LEU A 114 3.21 -0.96 24.69
C LEU A 114 3.56 -1.56 23.32
N PHE A 115 3.70 -2.89 23.26
CA PHE A 115 3.96 -3.57 22.00
C PHE A 115 2.73 -3.55 21.07
N GLU A 116 1.54 -3.76 21.63
CA GLU A 116 0.29 -3.76 20.89
C GLU A 116 -0.02 -2.36 20.33
N TYR A 117 -0.03 -1.34 21.18
CA TYR A 117 -0.28 0.03 20.75
C TYR A 117 0.88 0.59 19.92
N GLY A 118 2.12 0.25 20.24
CA GLY A 118 3.30 0.63 19.45
C GLY A 118 3.26 0.08 18.02
N ALA A 119 2.81 -1.16 17.84
CA ALA A 119 2.62 -1.74 16.52
C ALA A 119 1.51 -1.06 15.70
N LEU A 120 0.48 -0.53 16.37
CA LEU A 120 -0.65 0.15 15.73
C LEU A 120 -0.44 1.66 15.55
N LEU A 121 0.52 2.25 16.27
CA LEU A 121 0.78 3.70 16.22
C LEU A 121 0.98 4.25 14.80
N PRO A 122 1.73 3.58 13.90
CA PRO A 122 1.91 4.08 12.54
C PRO A 122 0.62 4.18 11.73
N TRP A 123 -0.41 3.43 12.09
CA TRP A 123 -1.72 3.49 11.43
C TRP A 123 -2.54 4.71 11.86
N LEU A 124 -2.32 5.19 13.07
CA LEU A 124 -3.00 6.38 13.61
C LEU A 124 -2.38 7.69 13.10
N LEU A 125 -1.14 7.64 12.61
CA LEU A 125 -0.42 8.82 12.13
C LEU A 125 -0.61 9.01 10.63
N PRO A 126 -0.82 10.26 10.16
CA PRO A 126 -0.78 10.55 8.72
C PRO A 126 0.56 10.12 8.13
N SER A 127 0.54 9.48 6.96
CA SER A 127 1.76 8.99 6.28
C SER A 127 2.78 10.10 5.99
N THR A 128 2.29 11.32 5.73
CA THR A 128 3.14 12.50 5.56
C THR A 128 3.90 12.87 6.83
N LEU A 129 3.23 12.79 8.00
CA LEU A 129 3.88 13.04 9.29
C LEU A 129 4.95 12.00 9.58
N LEU A 130 4.67 10.72 9.31
CA LEU A 130 5.66 9.65 9.42
C LEU A 130 6.86 9.88 8.51
N ALA A 131 6.65 10.25 7.26
CA ALA A 131 7.71 10.52 6.31
C ALA A 131 8.60 11.69 6.78
N ILE A 132 7.99 12.78 7.22
CA ILE A 132 8.72 13.96 7.73
C ILE A 132 9.51 13.60 8.99
N SER A 133 8.90 12.87 9.93
CA SER A 133 9.56 12.44 11.17
C SER A 133 10.77 11.56 10.90
N LEU A 134 10.66 10.62 9.95
CA LEU A 134 11.76 9.77 9.54
C LEU A 134 12.87 10.59 8.86
N LEU A 135 12.53 11.55 7.99
CA LEU A 135 13.48 12.44 7.37
C LEU A 135 14.27 13.24 8.42
N PHE A 136 13.60 13.88 9.37
CA PHE A 136 14.28 14.64 10.42
C PHE A 136 15.13 13.77 11.32
N THR A 137 14.65 12.59 11.69
CA THR A 137 15.37 11.66 12.57
C THR A 137 16.66 11.16 11.92
N PHE A 138 16.58 10.74 10.66
CA PHE A 138 17.70 10.06 9.98
C PHE A 138 18.51 10.96 9.06
N ASN A 139 18.23 12.28 9.02
CA ASN A 139 19.07 13.28 8.34
C ASN A 139 20.33 13.64 9.13
N GLN A 140 20.44 13.14 10.35
CA GLN A 140 21.62 13.30 11.20
C GLN A 140 22.14 11.93 11.62
N PRO A 141 23.45 11.82 11.98
CA PRO A 141 24.01 10.59 12.49
C PRO A 141 23.25 10.12 13.75
N GLN A 142 22.70 8.90 13.70
CA GLN A 142 21.96 8.32 14.81
C GLN A 142 22.70 7.12 15.40
N PRO A 143 22.81 6.99 16.73
CA PRO A 143 23.43 5.84 17.39
C PRO A 143 22.80 4.50 17.00
N LEU A 144 21.47 4.49 16.78
CA LEU A 144 20.69 3.30 16.38
C LEU A 144 21.14 2.70 15.05
N VAL A 145 21.77 3.48 14.18
CA VAL A 145 22.20 3.08 12.84
C VAL A 145 23.70 3.30 12.64
N LEU A 146 24.49 3.01 13.68
CA LEU A 146 25.95 3.10 13.66
C LEU A 146 26.46 4.49 13.30
N ASN A 147 25.80 5.55 13.76
CA ASN A 147 26.10 6.95 13.47
C ASN A 147 26.13 7.30 11.97
N LYS A 148 25.30 6.62 11.17
CA LYS A 148 25.17 6.91 9.74
C LYS A 148 23.95 7.78 9.46
N ILE A 149 24.02 8.57 8.40
CA ILE A 149 22.90 9.28 7.81
C ILE A 149 22.21 8.31 6.85
N LEU A 150 20.90 8.07 7.03
CA LEU A 150 20.16 7.15 6.20
C LEU A 150 19.33 7.82 5.10
N VAL A 151 19.12 9.14 5.17
CA VAL A 151 18.35 9.86 4.16
C VAL A 151 18.97 9.68 2.77
N GLY A 152 18.15 9.38 1.77
CA GLY A 152 18.59 9.09 0.41
C GLY A 152 19.13 7.66 0.19
N THR A 153 19.10 6.80 1.22
CA THR A 153 19.57 5.42 1.10
C THR A 153 18.43 4.42 0.92
N PHE A 154 18.78 3.26 0.34
CA PHE A 154 17.91 2.09 0.26
C PHE A 154 17.32 1.69 1.62
N VAL A 155 18.16 1.71 2.67
CA VAL A 155 17.78 1.29 4.02
C VAL A 155 16.68 2.17 4.60
N MET A 156 16.76 3.48 4.39
CA MET A 156 15.74 4.43 4.86
C MET A 156 14.37 4.11 4.30
N LEU A 157 14.29 3.87 2.99
CA LEU A 157 13.04 3.56 2.31
C LEU A 157 12.46 2.22 2.78
N LEU A 158 13.33 1.23 2.98
CA LEU A 158 12.93 -0.08 3.51
C LEU A 158 12.35 0.04 4.92
N ILE A 159 13.00 0.80 5.81
CA ILE A 159 12.51 1.07 7.18
C ILE A 159 11.13 1.73 7.13
N ALA A 160 10.96 2.74 6.27
CA ALA A 160 9.67 3.43 6.10
C ALA A 160 8.57 2.45 5.67
N TYR A 161 8.82 1.58 4.70
CA TYR A 161 7.85 0.57 4.27
C TYR A 161 7.52 -0.44 5.37
N ILE A 162 8.51 -0.92 6.12
CA ILE A 162 8.31 -1.85 7.23
C ILE A 162 7.40 -1.20 8.28
N ILE A 163 7.71 0.01 8.72
CA ILE A 163 6.94 0.73 9.75
C ILE A 163 5.48 0.90 9.33
N VAL A 164 5.22 1.31 8.08
CA VAL A 164 3.86 1.50 7.56
C VAL A 164 3.10 0.18 7.44
N LYS A 165 3.79 -0.94 7.18
CA LYS A 165 3.14 -2.24 6.94
C LYS A 165 2.95 -3.10 8.18
N ILE A 166 3.70 -2.86 9.26
CA ILE A 166 3.55 -3.59 10.55
C ILE A 166 2.09 -3.62 11.04
N PRO A 167 1.34 -2.48 11.10
CA PRO A 167 -0.04 -2.51 11.60
C PRO A 167 -0.95 -3.44 10.83
N PHE A 168 -0.83 -3.47 9.50
CA PHE A 168 -1.64 -4.34 8.64
C PHE A 168 -1.34 -5.82 8.86
N SER A 169 -0.06 -6.16 9.07
CA SER A 169 0.35 -7.54 9.32
C SER A 169 0.01 -8.02 10.74
N TYR A 170 -0.10 -7.09 11.70
CA TYR A 170 -0.40 -7.41 13.09
C TYR A 170 -1.89 -7.66 13.35
N GLN A 171 -2.79 -7.08 12.53
CA GLN A 171 -4.24 -7.22 12.68
C GLN A 171 -4.81 -8.55 12.15
N ILE A 172 -4.03 -9.34 11.43
CA ILE A 172 -4.42 -10.65 10.89
C ILE A 172 -4.19 -11.70 11.98
#